data_52468af146edf2b34b277fea9b950427
#
_entry.id   52468af146edf2b34b277fea9b950427
#
_cell.length_a   1.000
_cell.length_b   1.000
_cell.length_c   1.000
_cell.angle_alpha   90.00
_cell.angle_beta   90.00
_cell.angle_gamma   90.00
#
_symmetry.space_group_name_H-M   'P 1'
#
loop_
_entity.id
_entity.type
_entity.pdbx_description
1 polymer ?
#
loop_
_entity_poly.entity_id
_entity_poly.type
_entity_poly.pdbx_seq_one_letter_code
_entity_poly.pdbx_strand_id
1 'polypeptide(L)'
;MSELITLTGITGFVGMRIAEQALNNGYRVRATVRKLEHGEKVRSLIEKEADTDKLEFVHADLVADEGWDAAVTGAHYVIHTASPLILGAVPDESVLFAPAVDGTTRVLDAAKKAQVKKIVVTSTALTIAGHISEGMATPSDFTPADDPRVTLYTKSKIAVEEVVLNFAAENPSGPGVVTIHPGVIIGPPLDPEEDSESIALFRGIWSGAQPAIPDLPFPMADVRDVAHIHLAAMTSANTGTSRYMVSFTTDPQQFPDIARVLRRHGNKKAPRFTIPLTVLRVLARFNSEIRMLVKSTDGLSMRLDTSTTVKDFGWEPIPFEQSVLDTAKALK
;
A
#
# COMPACT_ATOMS: atom_id res chain seq x y z
N MET A 1 -6.04 21.67 20.79
CA MET A 1 -6.22 21.75 19.31
C MET A 1 -5.95 20.39 18.75
N SER A 2 -6.74 19.90 17.77
CA SER A 2 -6.50 18.61 17.14
C SER A 2 -5.19 18.64 16.34
N GLU A 3 -4.38 17.57 16.41
CA GLU A 3 -3.13 17.47 15.68
C GLU A 3 -3.39 17.40 14.17
N LEU A 4 -2.48 18.00 13.38
CA LEU A 4 -2.56 18.07 11.93
C LEU A 4 -1.68 17.00 11.30
N ILE A 5 -2.26 16.22 10.41
CA ILE A 5 -1.56 15.23 9.56
C ILE A 5 -1.46 15.81 8.15
N THR A 6 -0.27 15.83 7.57
CA THR A 6 -0.11 15.96 6.13
C THR A 6 -0.17 14.57 5.50
N LEU A 7 -1.12 14.38 4.58
CA LEU A 7 -1.32 13.11 3.87
C LEU A 7 -1.07 13.28 2.38
N THR A 8 -0.13 12.53 1.82
CA THR A 8 0.06 12.46 0.37
C THR A 8 -0.66 11.23 -0.19
N GLY A 9 -1.13 11.31 -1.43
CA GLY A 9 -1.79 10.19 -2.10
C GLY A 9 -3.24 9.93 -1.67
N ILE A 10 -3.94 10.95 -1.18
CA ILE A 10 -5.34 10.83 -0.74
C ILE A 10 -6.30 10.34 -1.83
N THR A 11 -5.98 10.56 -3.09
CA THR A 11 -6.82 10.12 -4.22
C THR A 11 -6.75 8.61 -4.48
N GLY A 12 -5.81 7.91 -3.84
CA GLY A 12 -5.64 6.46 -4.00
C GLY A 12 -6.36 5.66 -2.91
N PHE A 13 -6.50 4.38 -3.15
CA PHE A 13 -7.22 3.41 -2.32
C PHE A 13 -6.85 3.48 -0.82
N VAL A 14 -5.55 3.41 -0.52
CA VAL A 14 -5.04 3.44 0.87
C VAL A 14 -5.17 4.84 1.47
N GLY A 15 -4.78 5.88 0.70
CA GLY A 15 -4.79 7.25 1.20
C GLY A 15 -6.19 7.73 1.59
N MET A 16 -7.20 7.38 0.81
CA MET A 16 -8.59 7.73 1.11
C MET A 16 -9.08 7.09 2.42
N ARG A 17 -8.73 5.82 2.65
CA ARG A 17 -9.08 5.10 3.88
C ARG A 17 -8.31 5.63 5.10
N ILE A 18 -7.06 6.05 4.94
CA ILE A 18 -6.30 6.72 6.02
C ILE A 18 -6.96 8.06 6.38
N ALA A 19 -7.35 8.85 5.39
CA ALA A 19 -8.03 10.13 5.64
C ALA A 19 -9.33 9.95 6.40
N GLU A 20 -10.18 9.01 5.98
CA GLU A 20 -11.43 8.67 6.65
C GLU A 20 -11.20 8.29 8.11
N GLN A 21 -10.29 7.36 8.38
CA GLN A 21 -10.00 6.94 9.76
C GLN A 21 -9.36 8.06 10.60
N ALA A 22 -8.48 8.88 10.01
CA ALA A 22 -7.87 10.01 10.70
C ALA A 22 -8.91 11.04 11.15
N LEU A 23 -9.84 11.37 10.26
CA LEU A 23 -10.94 12.29 10.56
C LEU A 23 -11.86 11.75 11.66
N ASN A 24 -12.24 10.47 11.60
CA ASN A 24 -13.02 9.78 12.62
C ASN A 24 -12.31 9.73 13.99
N ASN A 25 -10.98 9.69 14.00
CA ASN A 25 -10.16 9.80 15.21
C ASN A 25 -9.91 11.25 15.66
N GLY A 26 -10.56 12.25 15.01
CA GLY A 26 -10.54 13.64 15.40
C GLY A 26 -9.35 14.45 14.93
N TYR A 27 -8.44 13.88 14.13
CA TYR A 27 -7.33 14.61 13.52
C TYR A 27 -7.80 15.62 12.48
N ARG A 28 -6.96 16.64 12.25
CA ARG A 28 -7.05 17.47 11.05
C ARG A 28 -6.23 16.81 9.96
N VAL A 29 -6.73 16.79 8.73
CA VAL A 29 -6.03 16.21 7.59
C VAL A 29 -5.81 17.29 6.52
N ARG A 30 -4.56 17.57 6.19
CA ARG A 30 -4.15 18.34 5.02
C ARG A 30 -3.64 17.38 3.97
N ALA A 31 -4.40 17.20 2.92
CA ALA A 31 -4.11 16.25 1.87
C ALA A 31 -3.51 16.93 0.65
N THR A 32 -2.45 16.35 0.07
CA THR A 32 -1.89 16.84 -1.18
C THR A 32 -2.61 16.25 -2.38
N VAL A 33 -2.89 17.09 -3.37
CA VAL A 33 -3.47 16.70 -4.66
C VAL A 33 -2.73 17.42 -5.80
N ARG A 34 -2.59 16.74 -6.94
CA ARG A 34 -2.02 17.32 -8.17
C ARG A 34 -2.92 18.37 -8.82
N LYS A 35 -4.23 18.26 -8.57
CA LYS A 35 -5.25 19.21 -9.03
C LYS A 35 -6.30 19.35 -7.93
N LEU A 36 -6.59 20.59 -7.52
CA LEU A 36 -7.51 20.86 -6.41
C LEU A 36 -8.94 20.35 -6.72
N GLU A 37 -9.34 20.33 -7.98
CA GLU A 37 -10.63 19.79 -8.40
C GLU A 37 -10.83 18.30 -8.03
N HIS A 38 -9.75 17.51 -7.98
CA HIS A 38 -9.82 16.12 -7.52
C HIS A 38 -10.11 16.02 -6.02
N GLY A 39 -9.78 17.05 -5.24
CA GLY A 39 -10.06 17.10 -3.81
C GLY A 39 -11.55 17.06 -3.50
N GLU A 40 -12.39 17.77 -4.27
CA GLU A 40 -13.83 17.78 -4.04
C GLU A 40 -14.49 16.42 -4.31
N LYS A 41 -14.04 15.69 -5.34
CA LYS A 41 -14.49 14.30 -5.55
C LYS A 41 -14.14 13.44 -4.32
N VAL A 42 -12.90 13.53 -3.84
CA VAL A 42 -12.44 12.76 -2.67
C VAL A 42 -13.26 13.15 -1.43
N ARG A 43 -13.49 14.45 -1.19
CA ARG A 43 -14.31 14.93 -0.08
C ARG A 43 -15.70 14.27 -0.10
N SER A 44 -16.39 14.30 -1.25
CA SER A 44 -17.74 13.75 -1.40
C SER A 44 -17.80 12.22 -1.17
N LEU A 45 -16.70 11.51 -1.37
CA LEU A 45 -16.60 10.08 -1.09
C LEU A 45 -16.39 9.83 0.41
N ILE A 46 -15.52 10.61 1.06
CA ILE A 46 -15.21 10.48 2.49
C ILE A 46 -16.40 10.94 3.35
N GLU A 47 -17.15 11.96 2.95
CA GLU A 47 -18.33 12.47 3.67
C GLU A 47 -19.40 11.41 3.97
N LYS A 48 -19.39 10.30 3.23
CA LYS A 48 -20.31 9.18 3.49
C LYS A 48 -19.96 8.38 4.74
N GLU A 49 -18.71 8.49 5.21
CA GLU A 49 -18.15 7.67 6.29
C GLU A 49 -17.54 8.50 7.43
N ALA A 50 -17.23 9.80 7.21
CA ALA A 50 -16.60 10.69 8.19
C ALA A 50 -16.98 12.15 7.96
N ASP A 51 -16.94 12.95 9.04
CA ASP A 51 -17.04 14.40 8.95
C ASP A 51 -15.77 15.00 8.31
N THR A 52 -15.96 15.79 7.25
CA THR A 52 -14.86 16.37 6.46
C THR A 52 -14.56 17.84 6.77
N ASP A 53 -15.14 18.43 7.81
CA ASP A 53 -14.89 19.82 8.23
C ASP A 53 -13.41 20.08 8.53
N LYS A 54 -12.66 19.02 8.92
CA LYS A 54 -11.24 19.05 9.23
C LYS A 54 -10.34 18.58 8.08
N LEU A 55 -10.88 18.38 6.87
CA LEU A 55 -10.15 18.00 5.68
C LEU A 55 -9.89 19.23 4.80
N GLU A 56 -8.63 19.52 4.53
CA GLU A 56 -8.20 20.57 3.60
C GLU A 56 -7.29 19.98 2.50
N PHE A 57 -7.31 20.61 1.34
CA PHE A 57 -6.48 20.19 0.20
C PHE A 57 -5.47 21.27 -0.15
N VAL A 58 -4.26 20.82 -0.49
CA VAL A 58 -3.19 21.68 -1.01
C VAL A 58 -2.62 21.08 -2.28
N HIS A 59 -2.17 21.95 -3.19
CA HIS A 59 -1.48 21.49 -4.39
C HIS A 59 -0.06 21.09 -4.04
N ALA A 60 0.34 19.87 -4.42
CA ALA A 60 1.74 19.42 -4.49
C ALA A 60 1.84 18.23 -5.45
N ASP A 61 2.97 18.14 -6.16
CA ASP A 61 3.27 17.05 -7.09
C ASP A 61 4.65 16.46 -6.77
N LEU A 62 4.78 15.12 -6.86
CA LEU A 62 6.04 14.42 -6.63
C LEU A 62 7.15 14.80 -7.61
N VAL A 63 6.78 15.33 -8.78
CA VAL A 63 7.75 15.74 -9.81
C VAL A 63 8.08 17.26 -9.78
N ALA A 64 7.52 18.00 -8.83
CA ALA A 64 7.73 19.44 -8.68
C ALA A 64 8.18 19.79 -7.25
N ASP A 65 8.95 20.87 -7.11
CA ASP A 65 9.44 21.33 -5.82
C ASP A 65 8.41 22.20 -5.07
N GLU A 66 7.47 22.78 -5.81
CA GLU A 66 6.46 23.69 -5.27
C GLU A 66 5.39 22.97 -4.46
N GLY A 67 4.85 23.66 -3.47
CA GLY A 67 3.70 23.23 -2.67
C GLY A 67 4.05 22.43 -1.41
N TRP A 68 5.24 21.84 -1.32
CA TRP A 68 5.61 20.99 -0.19
C TRP A 68 5.70 21.74 1.13
N ASP A 69 6.30 22.94 1.14
CA ASP A 69 6.36 23.79 2.34
C ASP A 69 4.96 24.13 2.85
N ALA A 70 4.03 24.48 1.95
CA ALA A 70 2.64 24.74 2.32
C ALA A 70 1.95 23.48 2.85
N ALA A 71 2.22 22.32 2.26
CA ALA A 71 1.65 21.05 2.66
C ALA A 71 2.01 20.66 4.10
N VAL A 72 3.25 20.91 4.54
CA VAL A 72 3.75 20.49 5.85
C VAL A 72 3.72 21.58 6.92
N THR A 73 3.47 22.84 6.57
CA THR A 73 3.46 23.95 7.55
C THR A 73 2.47 23.67 8.68
N GLY A 74 2.97 23.63 9.91
CA GLY A 74 2.19 23.36 11.13
C GLY A 74 1.70 21.92 11.27
N ALA A 75 2.14 21.01 10.41
CA ALA A 75 1.83 19.58 10.56
C ALA A 75 2.59 18.99 11.74
N HIS A 76 1.94 18.06 12.44
CA HIS A 76 2.55 17.26 13.49
C HIS A 76 3.14 15.97 12.94
N TYR A 77 2.52 15.45 11.89
CA TYR A 77 2.86 14.17 11.27
C TYR A 77 2.76 14.26 9.75
N VAL A 78 3.52 13.42 9.07
CA VAL A 78 3.40 13.19 7.62
C VAL A 78 3.12 11.71 7.38
N ILE A 79 2.08 11.41 6.60
CA ILE A 79 1.83 10.07 6.07
C ILE A 79 2.01 10.15 4.56
N HIS A 80 3.00 9.42 4.05
CA HIS A 80 3.37 9.43 2.65
C HIS A 80 2.95 8.13 1.97
N THR A 81 1.81 8.17 1.25
CA THR A 81 1.31 7.03 0.46
C THR A 81 1.43 7.25 -1.03
N ALA A 82 1.66 8.50 -1.46
CA ALA A 82 1.80 8.83 -2.87
C ALA A 82 3.03 8.13 -3.48
N SER A 83 2.79 7.33 -4.49
CA SER A 83 3.84 6.70 -5.28
C SER A 83 3.24 6.26 -6.61
N PRO A 84 3.94 6.38 -7.74
CA PRO A 84 3.46 5.78 -8.96
C PRO A 84 3.42 4.25 -8.82
N LEU A 85 2.32 3.65 -9.25
CA LEU A 85 2.17 2.20 -9.36
C LEU A 85 1.97 1.84 -10.83
N ILE A 86 2.99 1.26 -11.44
CA ILE A 86 2.95 0.76 -12.81
C ILE A 86 3.50 -0.68 -12.77
N LEU A 87 2.63 -1.67 -12.94
CA LEU A 87 3.02 -3.07 -12.93
C LEU A 87 3.46 -3.59 -14.31
N GLY A 88 3.17 -2.84 -15.37
CA GLY A 88 3.55 -3.18 -16.74
C GLY A 88 4.96 -2.74 -17.15
N ALA A 89 5.33 -3.05 -18.39
CA ALA A 89 6.53 -2.50 -19.00
C ALA A 89 6.36 -0.99 -19.24
N VAL A 90 7.34 -0.20 -18.84
CA VAL A 90 7.40 1.24 -19.14
C VAL A 90 8.48 1.49 -20.19
N PRO A 91 8.27 2.45 -21.10
CA PRO A 91 9.27 2.79 -22.12
C PRO A 91 10.57 3.33 -21.52
N ASP A 92 10.46 4.03 -20.39
CA ASP A 92 11.57 4.64 -19.66
C ASP A 92 11.35 4.42 -18.15
N GLU A 93 12.33 3.79 -17.50
CA GLU A 93 12.29 3.52 -16.06
C GLU A 93 12.23 4.81 -15.22
N SER A 94 12.76 5.94 -15.75
CA SER A 94 12.73 7.24 -15.07
C SER A 94 11.31 7.73 -14.76
N VAL A 95 10.33 7.36 -15.59
CA VAL A 95 8.89 7.68 -15.36
C VAL A 95 8.36 7.10 -14.05
N LEU A 96 8.95 5.99 -13.60
CA LEU A 96 8.60 5.36 -12.33
C LEU A 96 9.54 5.81 -11.19
N PHE A 97 10.85 5.83 -11.44
CA PHE A 97 11.85 6.07 -10.40
C PHE A 97 11.91 7.54 -9.96
N ALA A 98 11.93 8.50 -10.89
CA ALA A 98 12.06 9.91 -10.54
C ALA A 98 10.91 10.38 -9.62
N PRO A 99 9.62 10.21 -9.96
CA PRO A 99 8.56 10.61 -9.03
C PRO A 99 8.55 9.79 -7.74
N ALA A 100 9.00 8.54 -7.75
CA ALA A 100 9.04 7.74 -6.52
C ALA A 100 10.18 8.17 -5.59
N VAL A 101 11.40 8.28 -6.09
CA VAL A 101 12.62 8.56 -5.33
C VAL A 101 12.73 10.06 -5.00
N ASP A 102 12.74 10.91 -6.03
CA ASP A 102 12.88 12.35 -5.85
C ASP A 102 11.67 12.94 -5.14
N GLY A 103 10.46 12.44 -5.45
CA GLY A 103 9.24 12.84 -4.79
C GLY A 103 9.24 12.51 -3.29
N THR A 104 9.71 11.30 -2.92
CA THR A 104 9.88 10.94 -1.49
C THR A 104 10.91 11.83 -0.83
N THR A 105 12.05 12.12 -1.48
CA THR A 105 13.07 13.02 -0.95
C THR A 105 12.48 14.41 -0.64
N ARG A 106 11.70 14.99 -1.56
CA ARG A 106 10.99 16.26 -1.33
C ARG A 106 10.10 16.24 -0.10
N VAL A 107 9.34 15.16 0.06
CA VAL A 107 8.45 15.00 1.23
C VAL A 107 9.26 14.93 2.53
N LEU A 108 10.33 14.14 2.55
CA LEU A 108 11.19 13.97 3.73
C LEU A 108 11.87 15.30 4.13
N ASP A 109 12.41 16.04 3.16
CA ASP A 109 13.08 17.33 3.38
C ASP A 109 12.10 18.39 3.88
N ALA A 110 10.92 18.48 3.29
CA ALA A 110 9.86 19.38 3.75
C ALA A 110 9.42 19.03 5.18
N ALA A 111 9.19 17.74 5.48
CA ALA A 111 8.82 17.27 6.80
C ALA A 111 9.90 17.58 7.86
N LYS A 112 11.18 17.39 7.53
CA LYS A 112 12.31 17.76 8.39
C LYS A 112 12.34 19.27 8.64
N LYS A 113 12.20 20.10 7.61
CA LYS A 113 12.16 21.56 7.71
C LYS A 113 11.02 22.05 8.60
N ALA A 114 9.85 21.41 8.50
CA ALA A 114 8.69 21.69 9.34
C ALA A 114 8.78 21.12 10.75
N GLN A 115 9.83 20.36 11.07
CA GLN A 115 10.05 19.73 12.38
C GLN A 115 8.88 18.84 12.82
N VAL A 116 8.30 18.05 11.91
CA VAL A 116 7.23 17.11 12.24
C VAL A 116 7.75 16.06 13.23
N LYS A 117 6.86 15.50 14.03
CA LYS A 117 7.23 14.49 15.05
C LYS A 117 7.60 13.15 14.41
N LYS A 118 6.85 12.76 13.37
CA LYS A 118 7.03 11.45 12.70
C LYS A 118 6.57 11.46 11.26
N ILE A 119 7.25 10.64 10.46
CA ILE A 119 6.93 10.38 9.05
C ILE A 119 6.61 8.88 8.92
N VAL A 120 5.46 8.55 8.34
CA VAL A 120 5.06 7.17 8.03
C VAL A 120 4.99 7.02 6.51
N VAL A 121 5.73 6.06 5.97
CA VAL A 121 5.85 5.85 4.51
C VAL A 121 5.28 4.49 4.13
N THR A 122 4.43 4.45 3.11
CA THR A 122 3.92 3.19 2.56
C THR A 122 4.95 2.55 1.64
N SER A 123 5.45 1.37 2.03
CA SER A 123 6.29 0.48 1.23
C SER A 123 5.46 -0.72 0.73
N THR A 124 6.04 -1.88 0.60
CA THR A 124 5.39 -3.14 0.20
C THR A 124 6.09 -4.33 0.84
N ALA A 125 5.36 -5.40 1.10
CA ALA A 125 5.93 -6.66 1.59
C ALA A 125 7.03 -7.22 0.65
N LEU A 126 7.01 -6.85 -0.64
CA LEU A 126 8.01 -7.31 -1.61
C LEU A 126 9.41 -6.74 -1.37
N THR A 127 9.56 -5.60 -0.68
CA THR A 127 10.89 -5.09 -0.30
C THR A 127 11.53 -5.90 0.84
N ILE A 128 10.75 -6.75 1.48
CA ILE A 128 11.19 -7.65 2.56
C ILE A 128 11.24 -9.10 2.04
N ALA A 129 10.12 -9.60 1.51
CA ALA A 129 9.92 -11.01 1.19
C ALA A 129 10.26 -11.39 -0.26
N GLY A 130 10.58 -10.44 -1.13
CA GLY A 130 10.76 -10.67 -2.57
C GLY A 130 11.94 -11.55 -2.99
N HIS A 131 12.72 -12.06 -2.01
CA HIS A 131 13.84 -12.97 -2.26
C HIS A 131 13.82 -14.23 -1.36
N ILE A 132 12.93 -14.28 -0.38
CA ILE A 132 12.89 -15.36 0.60
C ILE A 132 12.24 -16.60 -0.02
N SER A 133 13.01 -17.66 -0.19
CA SER A 133 12.54 -18.92 -0.80
C SER A 133 12.04 -19.92 0.25
N GLU A 134 12.57 -19.87 1.46
CA GLU A 134 12.22 -20.78 2.56
C GLU A 134 12.03 -19.99 3.86
N GLY A 135 11.20 -20.51 4.75
CA GLY A 135 10.94 -19.89 6.04
C GLY A 135 9.98 -18.70 5.95
N MET A 136 10.18 -17.72 6.79
CA MET A 136 9.31 -16.58 7.00
C MET A 136 10.13 -15.29 6.94
N ALA A 137 9.68 -14.33 6.17
CA ALA A 137 10.28 -13.01 6.08
C ALA A 137 10.00 -12.21 7.37
N THR A 138 11.03 -11.55 7.89
CA THR A 138 10.99 -10.73 9.11
C THR A 138 11.22 -9.25 8.80
N PRO A 139 10.88 -8.33 9.70
CA PRO A 139 11.17 -6.90 9.49
C PRO A 139 12.66 -6.56 9.27
N SER A 140 13.58 -7.48 9.58
CA SER A 140 15.03 -7.30 9.39
C SER A 140 15.53 -7.70 8.01
N ASP A 141 14.69 -8.38 7.20
CA ASP A 141 15.07 -8.83 5.88
C ASP A 141 14.95 -7.70 4.85
N PHE A 142 15.82 -7.73 3.83
CA PHE A 142 15.84 -6.79 2.71
C PHE A 142 15.97 -7.54 1.40
N THR A 143 15.06 -7.30 0.48
CA THR A 143 15.14 -7.86 -0.87
C THR A 143 16.25 -7.15 -1.66
N PRO A 144 17.29 -7.86 -2.14
CA PRO A 144 18.31 -7.26 -2.98
C PRO A 144 17.72 -6.74 -4.30
N ALA A 145 18.07 -5.52 -4.70
CA ALA A 145 17.54 -4.91 -5.93
C ALA A 145 17.97 -5.63 -7.21
N ASP A 146 19.07 -6.38 -7.16
CA ASP A 146 19.63 -7.17 -8.27
C ASP A 146 19.14 -8.63 -8.30
N ASP A 147 18.28 -9.05 -7.34
CA ASP A 147 17.67 -10.38 -7.40
C ASP A 147 16.88 -10.53 -8.72
N PRO A 148 17.10 -11.61 -9.48
CA PRO A 148 16.49 -11.79 -10.78
C PRO A 148 14.94 -11.86 -10.75
N ARG A 149 14.33 -12.08 -9.59
CA ARG A 149 12.86 -12.11 -9.40
C ARG A 149 12.25 -10.73 -9.20
N VAL A 150 13.06 -9.75 -8.86
CA VAL A 150 12.60 -8.39 -8.59
C VAL A 150 12.07 -7.72 -9.86
N THR A 151 10.86 -7.20 -9.79
CA THR A 151 10.23 -6.42 -10.86
C THR A 151 10.66 -4.96 -10.82
N LEU A 152 10.41 -4.20 -11.89
CA LEU A 152 10.70 -2.78 -11.93
C LEU A 152 9.99 -2.00 -10.80
N TYR A 153 8.72 -2.33 -10.53
CA TYR A 153 7.98 -1.80 -9.40
C TYR A 153 8.66 -2.08 -8.06
N THR A 154 9.06 -3.34 -7.83
CA THR A 154 9.75 -3.70 -6.58
C THR A 154 11.08 -2.97 -6.45
N LYS A 155 11.85 -2.82 -7.55
CA LYS A 155 13.09 -2.02 -7.58
C LYS A 155 12.84 -0.55 -7.17
N SER A 156 11.79 0.07 -7.71
CA SER A 156 11.46 1.45 -7.35
C SER A 156 11.12 1.59 -5.87
N LYS A 157 10.42 0.60 -5.29
CA LYS A 157 10.09 0.57 -3.87
C LYS A 157 11.30 0.33 -2.98
N ILE A 158 12.26 -0.52 -3.40
CA ILE A 158 13.53 -0.70 -2.72
C ILE A 158 14.31 0.61 -2.71
N ALA A 159 14.42 1.29 -3.85
CA ALA A 159 15.12 2.58 -3.94
C ALA A 159 14.48 3.66 -3.04
N VAL A 160 13.14 3.72 -2.98
CA VAL A 160 12.43 4.60 -2.05
C VAL A 160 12.76 4.25 -0.60
N GLU A 161 12.77 2.97 -0.25
CA GLU A 161 13.08 2.53 1.11
C GLU A 161 14.53 2.85 1.50
N GLU A 162 15.49 2.71 0.59
CA GLU A 162 16.87 3.14 0.79
C GLU A 162 16.98 4.64 1.11
N VAL A 163 16.26 5.49 0.35
CA VAL A 163 16.18 6.94 0.62
C VAL A 163 15.63 7.20 2.02
N VAL A 164 14.55 6.52 2.40
CA VAL A 164 13.91 6.68 3.72
C VAL A 164 14.84 6.27 4.86
N LEU A 165 15.54 5.14 4.70
CA LEU A 165 16.48 4.63 5.72
C LEU A 165 17.71 5.51 5.84
N ASN A 166 18.28 5.97 4.72
CA ASN A 166 19.41 6.90 4.70
C ASN A 166 19.02 8.23 5.35
N PHE A 167 17.85 8.78 5.02
CA PHE A 167 17.34 9.99 5.66
C PHE A 167 17.26 9.83 7.19
N ALA A 168 16.74 8.72 7.68
CA ALA A 168 16.65 8.46 9.12
C ALA A 168 18.03 8.36 9.76
N ALA A 169 18.99 7.69 9.13
CA ALA A 169 20.36 7.54 9.62
C ALA A 169 21.12 8.88 9.66
N GLU A 170 20.94 9.74 8.67
CA GLU A 170 21.55 11.07 8.59
C GLU A 170 20.90 12.09 9.52
N ASN A 171 19.69 11.82 10.02
CA ASN A 171 18.93 12.72 10.88
C ASN A 171 18.51 12.06 12.21
N PRO A 172 19.46 11.62 13.05
CA PRO A 172 19.14 10.87 14.29
C PRO A 172 18.35 11.68 15.34
N SER A 173 18.39 13.01 15.25
CA SER A 173 17.60 13.93 16.09
C SER A 173 16.41 14.54 15.32
N GLY A 174 16.17 14.08 14.11
CA GLY A 174 15.05 14.51 13.25
C GLY A 174 13.74 13.80 13.58
N PRO A 175 12.76 13.89 12.66
CA PRO A 175 11.50 13.17 12.82
C PRO A 175 11.74 11.66 12.87
N GLY A 176 10.98 10.95 13.72
CA GLY A 176 10.95 9.50 13.68
C GLY A 176 10.42 9.01 12.32
N VAL A 177 10.96 7.90 11.82
CA VAL A 177 10.58 7.38 10.49
C VAL A 177 10.09 5.94 10.63
N VAL A 178 8.94 5.65 10.04
CA VAL A 178 8.33 4.31 10.03
C VAL A 178 7.93 3.94 8.62
N THR A 179 8.19 2.70 8.21
CA THR A 179 7.72 2.16 6.94
C THR A 179 6.69 1.05 7.17
N ILE A 180 5.59 1.10 6.41
CA ILE A 180 4.53 0.09 6.45
C ILE A 180 4.62 -0.76 5.20
N HIS A 181 4.65 -2.07 5.36
CA HIS A 181 4.88 -3.07 4.32
C HIS A 181 3.66 -3.97 4.15
N PRO A 182 2.60 -3.51 3.49
CA PRO A 182 1.43 -4.33 3.25
C PRO A 182 1.68 -5.38 2.17
N GLY A 183 0.96 -6.51 2.28
CA GLY A 183 0.74 -7.43 1.17
C GLY A 183 -0.15 -6.81 0.09
N VAL A 184 -0.72 -7.63 -0.79
CA VAL A 184 -1.74 -7.20 -1.75
C VAL A 184 -2.96 -6.70 -0.98
N ILE A 185 -3.35 -5.45 -1.23
CA ILE A 185 -4.39 -4.78 -0.45
C ILE A 185 -5.76 -5.02 -1.10
N ILE A 186 -6.67 -5.65 -0.35
CA ILE A 186 -8.09 -5.75 -0.67
C ILE A 186 -8.91 -5.04 0.42
N GLY A 187 -10.21 -5.11 0.35
CA GLY A 187 -11.10 -4.44 1.32
C GLY A 187 -12.05 -3.48 0.62
N PRO A 188 -13.06 -2.94 1.32
CA PRO A 188 -14.08 -2.10 0.71
C PRO A 188 -13.49 -0.74 0.30
N PRO A 189 -13.45 -0.41 -1.02
CA PRO A 189 -13.08 0.93 -1.46
C PRO A 189 -14.17 1.95 -1.07
N LEU A 190 -13.75 3.20 -0.81
CA LEU A 190 -14.68 4.32 -0.63
C LEU A 190 -15.22 4.82 -1.98
N ASP A 191 -14.41 4.72 -3.03
CA ASP A 191 -14.85 4.97 -4.41
C ASP A 191 -15.29 3.65 -5.05
N PRO A 192 -16.58 3.47 -5.42
CA PRO A 192 -17.02 2.28 -6.14
C PRO A 192 -16.33 2.10 -7.49
N GLU A 193 -15.77 3.17 -8.07
CA GLU A 193 -15.00 3.17 -9.31
C GLU A 193 -13.50 2.97 -9.11
N GLU A 194 -13.07 2.64 -7.87
CA GLU A 194 -11.65 2.38 -7.58
C GLU A 194 -11.06 1.36 -8.56
N ASP A 195 -9.96 1.72 -9.21
CA ASP A 195 -9.33 0.97 -10.29
C ASP A 195 -7.86 0.58 -10.01
N SER A 196 -7.43 0.69 -8.73
CA SER A 196 -6.12 0.17 -8.34
C SER A 196 -5.98 -1.30 -8.76
N GLU A 197 -4.77 -1.71 -9.08
CA GLU A 197 -4.45 -3.04 -9.64
C GLU A 197 -5.05 -4.19 -8.81
N SER A 198 -5.02 -4.10 -7.50
CA SER A 198 -5.58 -5.13 -6.62
C SER A 198 -7.10 -5.17 -6.64
N ILE A 199 -7.77 -4.01 -6.71
CA ILE A 199 -9.23 -3.92 -6.82
C ILE A 199 -9.69 -4.30 -8.23
N ALA A 200 -8.95 -3.93 -9.27
CA ALA A 200 -9.22 -4.37 -10.64
C ALA A 200 -9.15 -5.90 -10.77
N LEU A 201 -8.11 -6.53 -10.17
CA LEU A 201 -8.00 -7.98 -10.10
C LEU A 201 -9.19 -8.59 -9.33
N PHE A 202 -9.50 -8.05 -8.15
CA PHE A 202 -10.66 -8.51 -7.36
C PHE A 202 -11.96 -8.40 -8.17
N ARG A 203 -12.17 -7.27 -8.84
CA ARG A 203 -13.34 -7.03 -9.71
C ARG A 203 -13.43 -8.06 -10.84
N GLY A 204 -12.30 -8.41 -11.46
CA GLY A 204 -12.22 -9.46 -12.48
C GLY A 204 -12.67 -10.83 -11.94
N ILE A 205 -12.25 -11.17 -10.73
CA ILE A 205 -12.67 -12.42 -10.04
C ILE A 205 -14.16 -12.34 -9.67
N TRP A 206 -14.60 -11.25 -9.07
CA TRP A 206 -15.97 -11.06 -8.61
C TRP A 206 -17.00 -11.06 -9.74
N SER A 207 -16.69 -10.39 -10.84
CA SER A 207 -17.58 -10.31 -12.03
C SER A 207 -17.58 -11.59 -12.86
N GLY A 208 -16.54 -12.44 -12.73
CA GLY A 208 -16.30 -13.60 -13.57
C GLY A 208 -15.70 -13.26 -14.94
N ALA A 209 -15.18 -12.05 -15.12
CA ALA A 209 -14.50 -11.64 -16.34
C ALA A 209 -13.21 -12.45 -16.57
N GLN A 210 -12.61 -12.97 -15.51
CA GLN A 210 -11.49 -13.92 -15.59
C GLN A 210 -12.05 -15.35 -15.51
N PRO A 211 -11.92 -16.18 -16.55
CA PRO A 211 -12.48 -17.53 -16.56
C PRO A 211 -11.69 -18.51 -15.66
N ALA A 212 -10.43 -18.20 -15.40
CA ALA A 212 -9.53 -18.97 -14.52
C ALA A 212 -8.56 -18.05 -13.77
N ILE A 213 -8.13 -18.46 -12.60
CA ILE A 213 -7.31 -17.66 -11.69
C ILE A 213 -5.95 -18.32 -11.53
N PRO A 214 -4.83 -17.56 -11.61
CA PRO A 214 -3.50 -18.07 -11.28
C PRO A 214 -3.43 -18.61 -9.85
N ASP A 215 -2.90 -19.81 -9.69
CA ASP A 215 -2.65 -20.43 -8.38
C ASP A 215 -1.29 -19.97 -7.85
N LEU A 216 -1.28 -18.75 -7.34
CA LEU A 216 -0.07 -18.10 -6.83
C LEU A 216 -0.32 -17.57 -5.41
N PRO A 217 0.63 -17.79 -4.50
CA PRO A 217 0.56 -17.29 -3.14
C PRO A 217 0.95 -15.80 -3.09
N PHE A 218 0.15 -15.00 -2.37
CA PHE A 218 0.49 -13.63 -2.03
C PHE A 218 0.07 -13.31 -0.60
N PRO A 219 0.92 -12.64 0.19
CA PRO A 219 0.43 -12.02 1.41
C PRO A 219 -0.62 -10.98 1.03
N MET A 220 -1.76 -10.99 1.71
CA MET A 220 -2.85 -10.04 1.47
C MET A 220 -3.21 -9.32 2.77
N ALA A 221 -3.72 -8.08 2.65
CA ALA A 221 -4.12 -7.26 3.79
C ALA A 221 -5.45 -6.54 3.49
N ASP A 222 -6.20 -6.20 4.54
CA ASP A 222 -7.36 -5.31 4.41
C ASP A 222 -6.91 -3.85 4.41
N VAL A 223 -7.48 -3.03 3.54
CA VAL A 223 -7.18 -1.60 3.45
C VAL A 223 -7.46 -0.86 4.77
N ARG A 224 -8.45 -1.31 5.54
CA ARG A 224 -8.79 -0.73 6.85
C ARG A 224 -7.70 -1.02 7.88
N ASP A 225 -7.13 -2.22 7.86
CA ASP A 225 -6.00 -2.60 8.71
C ASP A 225 -4.74 -1.82 8.30
N VAL A 226 -4.47 -1.72 7.01
CA VAL A 226 -3.35 -0.93 6.50
C VAL A 226 -3.47 0.52 6.98
N ALA A 227 -4.65 1.15 6.85
CA ALA A 227 -4.90 2.50 7.32
C ALA A 227 -4.73 2.62 8.85
N HIS A 228 -5.30 1.68 9.61
CA HIS A 228 -5.17 1.63 11.06
C HIS A 228 -3.69 1.58 11.50
N ILE A 229 -2.88 0.72 10.89
CA ILE A 229 -1.46 0.58 11.22
C ILE A 229 -0.67 1.85 10.88
N HIS A 230 -1.01 2.58 9.80
CA HIS A 230 -0.39 3.88 9.53
C HIS A 230 -0.65 4.88 10.67
N LEU A 231 -1.88 4.97 11.15
CA LEU A 231 -2.26 5.87 12.26
C LEU A 231 -1.65 5.44 13.61
N ALA A 232 -1.65 4.14 13.89
CA ALA A 232 -1.02 3.59 15.10
C ALA A 232 0.49 3.82 15.10
N ALA A 233 1.15 3.59 13.97
CA ALA A 233 2.59 3.83 13.82
C ALA A 233 2.94 5.32 13.95
N MET A 234 2.10 6.21 13.42
CA MET A 234 2.26 7.65 13.52
C MET A 234 2.36 8.13 14.97
N THR A 235 1.54 7.58 15.87
CA THR A 235 1.45 7.99 17.27
C THR A 235 2.28 7.12 18.22
N SER A 236 2.92 6.05 17.72
CA SER A 236 3.72 5.15 18.56
C SER A 236 4.85 5.90 19.30
N ALA A 237 5.19 5.44 20.49
CA ALA A 237 6.31 5.98 21.25
C ALA A 237 7.69 5.62 20.66
N ASN A 238 7.74 4.67 19.74
CA ASN A 238 8.97 4.29 19.05
C ASN A 238 9.46 5.45 18.18
N THR A 239 10.60 6.03 18.50
CA THR A 239 11.22 7.15 17.80
C THR A 239 12.28 6.73 16.79
N GLY A 240 12.68 5.45 16.81
CA GLY A 240 13.63 4.89 15.85
C GLY A 240 12.98 4.56 14.51
N THR A 241 13.83 4.14 13.57
CA THR A 241 13.34 3.58 12.29
C THR A 241 12.74 2.20 12.54
N SER A 242 11.50 2.01 12.12
CA SER A 242 10.76 0.76 12.29
C SER A 242 10.07 0.36 11.00
N ARG A 243 10.01 -0.95 10.76
CA ARG A 243 9.40 -1.57 9.59
C ARG A 243 8.27 -2.49 10.04
N TYR A 244 7.05 -2.24 9.64
CA TYR A 244 5.87 -3.01 10.04
C TYR A 244 5.21 -3.69 8.86
N MET A 245 5.09 -5.00 8.93
CA MET A 245 4.40 -5.80 7.92
C MET A 245 2.92 -5.95 8.26
N VAL A 246 2.06 -5.89 7.24
CA VAL A 246 0.61 -6.01 7.39
C VAL A 246 0.09 -7.07 6.42
N SER A 247 -0.46 -8.17 6.97
CA SER A 247 -1.13 -9.23 6.23
C SER A 247 -2.19 -9.92 7.09
N PHE A 248 -3.17 -10.57 6.48
CA PHE A 248 -4.22 -11.29 7.21
C PHE A 248 -3.67 -12.38 8.14
N THR A 249 -2.68 -13.09 7.66
CA THR A 249 -2.02 -14.18 8.40
C THR A 249 -0.55 -14.27 8.00
N THR A 250 0.22 -15.03 8.76
CA THR A 250 1.62 -15.35 8.42
C THR A 250 1.73 -16.10 7.09
N ASP A 251 0.86 -17.08 6.85
CA ASP A 251 0.84 -17.83 5.60
C ASP A 251 0.11 -17.02 4.51
N PRO A 252 0.64 -16.99 3.27
CA PRO A 252 0.02 -16.22 2.20
C PRO A 252 -1.34 -16.83 1.80
N GLN A 253 -2.26 -15.98 1.40
CA GLN A 253 -3.48 -16.36 0.71
C GLN A 253 -3.18 -16.64 -0.76
N GLN A 254 -4.11 -17.32 -1.42
CA GLN A 254 -4.08 -17.50 -2.87
C GLN A 254 -5.24 -16.74 -3.51
N PHE A 255 -5.05 -16.19 -4.70
CA PHE A 255 -6.16 -15.56 -5.43
C PHE A 255 -7.38 -16.46 -5.60
N PRO A 256 -7.25 -17.78 -5.82
CA PRO A 256 -8.37 -18.71 -5.81
C PRO A 256 -9.20 -18.73 -4.51
N ASP A 257 -8.61 -18.33 -3.37
CA ASP A 257 -9.34 -18.26 -2.10
C ASP A 257 -10.43 -17.19 -2.13
N ILE A 258 -10.16 -16.04 -2.78
CA ILE A 258 -11.16 -14.99 -3.02
C ILE A 258 -12.37 -15.58 -3.75
N ALA A 259 -12.14 -16.29 -4.85
CA ALA A 259 -13.22 -16.90 -5.60
C ALA A 259 -13.97 -17.99 -4.82
N ARG A 260 -13.25 -18.73 -3.96
CA ARG A 260 -13.84 -19.76 -3.08
C ARG A 260 -14.79 -19.13 -2.06
N VAL A 261 -14.37 -18.03 -1.42
CA VAL A 261 -15.22 -17.26 -0.50
C VAL A 261 -16.44 -16.73 -1.23
N LEU A 262 -16.26 -16.03 -2.35
CA LEU A 262 -17.35 -15.47 -3.14
C LEU A 262 -18.39 -16.52 -3.56
N ARG A 263 -17.95 -17.70 -4.00
CA ARG A 263 -18.86 -18.79 -4.39
C ARG A 263 -19.62 -19.37 -3.19
N ARG A 264 -18.98 -19.56 -2.03
CA ARG A 264 -19.66 -20.01 -0.80
C ARG A 264 -20.81 -19.08 -0.41
N HIS A 265 -20.64 -17.77 -0.69
CA HIS A 265 -21.65 -16.75 -0.42
C HIS A 265 -22.52 -16.40 -1.65
N GLY A 266 -22.68 -17.34 -2.57
CA GLY A 266 -23.69 -17.29 -3.63
C GLY A 266 -23.27 -16.57 -4.91
N ASN A 267 -22.04 -16.09 -5.05
CA ASN A 267 -21.57 -15.52 -6.32
C ASN A 267 -21.23 -16.62 -7.33
N LYS A 268 -22.21 -16.96 -8.18
CA LYS A 268 -22.07 -17.99 -9.22
C LYS A 268 -21.16 -17.58 -10.38
N LYS A 269 -20.84 -16.29 -10.52
CA LYS A 269 -19.95 -15.75 -11.57
C LYS A 269 -18.48 -15.99 -11.24
N ALA A 270 -18.12 -16.02 -9.95
CA ALA A 270 -16.74 -16.20 -9.54
C ALA A 270 -16.13 -17.50 -10.12
N PRO A 271 -14.91 -17.44 -10.69
CA PRO A 271 -14.29 -18.56 -11.42
C PRO A 271 -14.16 -19.82 -10.55
N ARG A 272 -14.25 -20.98 -11.20
CA ARG A 272 -14.05 -22.30 -10.57
C ARG A 272 -12.69 -22.90 -10.89
N PHE A 273 -12.11 -22.47 -11.99
CA PHE A 273 -10.88 -23.05 -12.48
C PHE A 273 -9.68 -22.25 -12.02
N THR A 274 -8.63 -22.94 -11.63
CA THR A 274 -7.34 -22.39 -11.29
C THR A 274 -6.32 -22.79 -12.36
N ILE A 275 -5.35 -21.94 -12.61
CA ILE A 275 -4.24 -22.23 -13.51
C ILE A 275 -3.04 -22.59 -12.64
N PRO A 276 -2.64 -23.88 -12.60
CA PRO A 276 -1.49 -24.31 -11.82
C PRO A 276 -0.20 -23.60 -12.26
N LEU A 277 0.74 -23.41 -11.34
CA LEU A 277 2.02 -22.76 -11.60
C LEU A 277 2.79 -23.42 -12.76
N THR A 278 2.71 -24.74 -12.91
CA THR A 278 3.32 -25.47 -14.02
C THR A 278 2.80 -25.03 -15.38
N VAL A 279 1.50 -24.76 -15.49
CA VAL A 279 0.88 -24.23 -16.71
C VAL A 279 1.27 -22.76 -16.92
N LEU A 280 1.29 -21.97 -15.86
CA LEU A 280 1.74 -20.57 -15.92
C LEU A 280 3.19 -20.46 -16.40
N ARG A 281 4.10 -21.33 -15.97
CA ARG A 281 5.48 -21.37 -16.46
C ARG A 281 5.58 -21.63 -17.96
N VAL A 282 4.69 -22.44 -18.52
CA VAL A 282 4.62 -22.67 -19.97
C VAL A 282 4.10 -21.43 -20.68
N LEU A 283 2.99 -20.86 -20.22
CA LEU A 283 2.38 -19.67 -20.79
C LEU A 283 3.31 -18.44 -20.70
N ALA A 284 4.12 -18.35 -19.67
CA ALA A 284 5.13 -17.30 -19.48
C ALA A 284 6.19 -17.23 -20.60
N ARG A 285 6.34 -18.29 -21.43
CA ARG A 285 7.21 -18.28 -22.61
C ARG A 285 6.65 -17.41 -23.73
N PHE A 286 5.33 -17.25 -23.78
CA PHE A 286 4.61 -16.59 -24.88
C PHE A 286 3.94 -15.28 -24.46
N ASN A 287 3.79 -15.03 -23.16
CA ASN A 287 3.14 -13.83 -22.62
C ASN A 287 4.05 -13.14 -21.58
N SER A 288 4.39 -11.87 -21.83
CA SER A 288 5.29 -11.09 -20.99
C SER A 288 4.71 -10.77 -19.59
N GLU A 289 3.39 -10.55 -19.49
CA GLU A 289 2.71 -10.26 -18.22
C GLU A 289 2.70 -11.50 -17.33
N ILE A 290 2.35 -12.68 -17.90
CA ILE A 290 2.41 -13.95 -17.17
C ILE A 290 3.85 -14.24 -16.75
N ARG A 291 4.83 -13.95 -17.62
CA ARG A 291 6.26 -14.12 -17.31
C ARG A 291 6.67 -13.26 -16.12
N MET A 292 6.25 -12.00 -16.07
CA MET A 292 6.57 -11.10 -14.97
C MET A 292 5.89 -11.57 -13.66
N LEU A 293 4.63 -11.98 -13.72
CA LEU A 293 3.90 -12.51 -12.58
C LEU A 293 4.56 -13.79 -12.02
N VAL A 294 4.89 -14.75 -12.88
CA VAL A 294 5.60 -15.97 -12.47
C VAL A 294 6.97 -15.62 -11.89
N LYS A 295 7.74 -14.75 -12.55
CA LYS A 295 9.06 -14.33 -12.11
C LYS A 295 9.06 -13.76 -10.69
N SER A 296 8.05 -12.95 -10.35
CA SER A 296 7.95 -12.27 -9.06
C SER A 296 7.43 -13.13 -7.90
N THR A 297 7.06 -14.38 -8.16
CA THR A 297 6.43 -15.25 -7.14
C THR A 297 7.00 -16.67 -7.10
N ASP A 298 7.55 -17.14 -8.23
CA ASP A 298 8.00 -18.53 -8.35
C ASP A 298 9.16 -18.85 -7.41
N GLY A 299 8.97 -19.88 -6.59
CA GLY A 299 9.95 -20.31 -5.60
C GLY A 299 10.10 -19.38 -4.39
N LEU A 300 9.19 -18.41 -4.19
CA LEU A 300 9.16 -17.58 -3.00
C LEU A 300 8.23 -18.14 -1.94
N SER A 301 8.64 -18.01 -0.68
CA SER A 301 7.84 -18.43 0.48
C SER A 301 6.60 -17.56 0.68
N MET A 302 6.73 -16.24 0.47
CA MET A 302 5.68 -15.22 0.69
C MET A 302 5.05 -15.23 2.10
N ARG A 303 5.69 -15.88 3.08
CA ARG A 303 5.29 -15.88 4.49
C ARG A 303 5.84 -14.65 5.19
N LEU A 304 4.99 -13.95 5.96
CA LEU A 304 5.36 -12.73 6.66
C LEU A 304 5.25 -12.87 8.18
N ASP A 305 6.27 -12.46 8.92
CA ASP A 305 6.19 -12.32 10.37
C ASP A 305 5.57 -10.97 10.75
N THR A 306 4.29 -10.96 11.06
CA THR A 306 3.56 -9.78 11.53
C THR A 306 3.59 -9.64 13.06
N SER A 307 4.32 -10.49 13.79
CA SER A 307 4.31 -10.53 15.26
C SER A 307 4.72 -9.20 15.91
N THR A 308 5.67 -8.48 15.31
CA THR A 308 6.08 -7.15 15.76
C THR A 308 4.93 -6.14 15.63
N THR A 309 4.21 -6.15 14.52
CA THR A 309 3.04 -5.29 14.28
C THR A 309 1.94 -5.58 15.29
N VAL A 310 1.62 -6.85 15.50
CA VAL A 310 0.63 -7.29 16.51
C VAL A 310 1.05 -6.85 17.91
N LYS A 311 2.30 -7.10 18.29
CA LYS A 311 2.82 -6.77 19.64
C LYS A 311 2.79 -5.28 19.92
N ASP A 312 3.27 -4.46 18.98
CA ASP A 312 3.47 -3.03 19.21
C ASP A 312 2.15 -2.25 19.17
N PHE A 313 1.16 -2.72 18.43
CA PHE A 313 -0.12 -2.01 18.23
C PHE A 313 -1.34 -2.72 18.80
N GLY A 314 -1.20 -3.94 19.35
CA GLY A 314 -2.35 -4.73 19.81
C GLY A 314 -3.35 -5.04 18.67
N TRP A 315 -2.84 -5.08 17.45
CA TRP A 315 -3.66 -5.22 16.24
C TRP A 315 -4.11 -6.67 16.03
N GLU A 316 -5.39 -6.81 15.72
CA GLU A 316 -6.00 -8.07 15.28
C GLU A 316 -6.49 -7.88 13.83
N PRO A 317 -5.99 -8.67 12.87
CA PRO A 317 -6.39 -8.55 11.47
C PRO A 317 -7.89 -8.79 11.27
N ILE A 318 -8.52 -7.99 10.43
CA ILE A 318 -9.87 -8.27 9.94
C ILE A 318 -9.83 -9.65 9.25
N PRO A 319 -10.78 -10.55 9.53
CA PRO A 319 -10.78 -11.88 8.90
C PRO A 319 -10.84 -11.80 7.38
N PHE A 320 -10.01 -12.59 6.68
CA PHE A 320 -9.94 -12.60 5.21
C PHE A 320 -11.31 -12.75 4.54
N GLU A 321 -12.14 -13.67 5.03
CA GLU A 321 -13.49 -13.90 4.51
C GLU A 321 -14.36 -12.64 4.61
N GLN A 322 -14.28 -11.94 5.75
CA GLN A 322 -15.01 -10.68 5.96
C GLN A 322 -14.53 -9.59 4.97
N SER A 323 -13.21 -9.46 4.80
CA SER A 323 -12.62 -8.51 3.85
C SER A 323 -13.10 -8.76 2.42
N VAL A 324 -13.11 -10.01 1.97
CA VAL A 324 -13.61 -10.41 0.64
C VAL A 324 -15.08 -10.04 0.46
N LEU A 325 -15.92 -10.29 1.47
CA LEU A 325 -17.36 -10.00 1.40
C LEU A 325 -17.65 -8.51 1.41
N ASP A 326 -16.95 -7.75 2.24
CA ASP A 326 -17.08 -6.29 2.31
C ASP A 326 -16.63 -5.63 1.02
N THR A 327 -15.51 -6.11 0.44
CA THR A 327 -15.05 -5.65 -0.88
C THR A 327 -16.12 -5.89 -1.95
N ALA A 328 -16.66 -7.12 -2.01
CA ALA A 328 -17.69 -7.46 -2.98
C ALA A 328 -18.98 -6.64 -2.82
N LYS A 329 -19.31 -6.24 -1.58
CA LYS A 329 -20.46 -5.38 -1.27
C LYS A 329 -20.23 -3.95 -1.73
N ALA A 330 -19.04 -3.40 -1.54
CA ALA A 330 -18.69 -2.04 -1.93
C ALA A 330 -18.57 -1.85 -3.46
N LEU A 331 -18.35 -2.93 -4.21
CA LEU A 331 -18.25 -2.91 -5.68
C LEU A 331 -19.57 -3.16 -6.41
N LYS A 332 -20.68 -3.36 -5.70
CA LYS A 332 -22.03 -3.49 -6.28
C LYS A 332 -22.60 -2.14 -6.70
#